data_f8ec65b189e0b0b9f1ede51a57512c47
#
_entry.id   f8ec65b189e0b0b9f1ede51a57512c47
#
_cell.length_a   1.000
_cell.length_b   1.000
_cell.length_c   1.000
_cell.angle_alpha   90.00
_cell.angle_beta   90.00
_cell.angle_gamma   90.00
#
_symmetry.space_group_name_H-M   'P 1'
#
loop_
_entity.id
_entity.type
_entity.pdbx_description
1 polymer ?
#
loop_
_entity_poly.entity_id
_entity_poly.type
_entity_poly.pdbx_seq_one_letter_code
_entity_poly.pdbx_strand_id
1 'polypeptide(L)'
;ENISYGLEVRKVPVAERSVRIDDALRMVRLEGFGDRRPAELSGGQRQRVALARALVNRPRVLLLDEPLGALDLKLREEMQIELKGIQQQVGITFIYVTHDQEEALTMSDRIAVFNRGTIEQVGTPADIYEHPATAFVAGFVGTSNLLTGDTARAVLGRAGTYTVRPEKIRLAERSEAATGEEHSALGSVRSVVYLGPDTRYIITLDVGGELVVTEQNLRTSSMEALTAQGRAVRL
;
A
#
# COMPACT_ATOMS: atom_id res chain seq x y z
N GLU A 1 -8.48 23.30 -24.76
CA GLU A 1 -8.54 22.31 -25.87
C GLU A 1 -8.39 20.85 -25.34
N ASN A 2 -7.39 20.52 -24.53
CA ASN A 2 -7.15 19.13 -24.06
C ASN A 2 -8.36 18.56 -23.29
N ILE A 3 -8.90 19.30 -22.33
CA ILE A 3 -10.06 18.89 -21.52
C ILE A 3 -11.36 18.97 -22.34
N SER A 4 -11.49 19.94 -23.28
CA SER A 4 -12.69 20.11 -24.09
C SER A 4 -12.93 19.01 -25.12
N TYR A 5 -11.89 18.30 -25.54
CA TYR A 5 -11.94 17.33 -26.63
C TYR A 5 -13.07 16.30 -26.49
N GLY A 6 -13.21 15.70 -25.30
CA GLY A 6 -14.28 14.72 -25.06
C GLY A 6 -15.71 15.30 -25.17
N LEU A 7 -15.88 16.58 -24.83
CA LEU A 7 -17.15 17.29 -24.97
C LEU A 7 -17.43 17.66 -26.41
N GLU A 8 -16.41 18.00 -27.19
CA GLU A 8 -16.50 18.30 -28.61
C GLU A 8 -16.95 17.09 -29.43
N VAL A 9 -16.31 15.94 -29.19
CA VAL A 9 -16.70 14.68 -29.83
C VAL A 9 -18.15 14.31 -29.52
N ARG A 10 -18.63 14.60 -28.31
CA ARG A 10 -20.02 14.38 -27.88
C ARG A 10 -20.97 15.46 -28.31
N LYS A 11 -20.50 16.46 -29.07
CA LYS A 11 -21.30 17.60 -29.56
C LYS A 11 -22.03 18.38 -28.45
N VAL A 12 -21.42 18.49 -27.27
CA VAL A 12 -21.96 19.30 -26.16
C VAL A 12 -21.99 20.79 -26.60
N PRO A 13 -23.04 21.55 -26.33
CA PRO A 13 -23.13 22.99 -26.68
C PRO A 13 -21.98 23.80 -26.09
N VAL A 14 -21.46 24.78 -26.84
CA VAL A 14 -20.25 25.57 -26.45
C VAL A 14 -20.42 26.22 -25.07
N ALA A 15 -21.60 26.82 -24.81
CA ALA A 15 -21.87 27.43 -23.50
C ALA A 15 -21.78 26.46 -22.32
N GLU A 16 -22.20 25.21 -22.52
CA GLU A 16 -22.13 24.17 -21.50
C GLU A 16 -20.70 23.62 -21.34
N ARG A 17 -19.91 23.63 -22.43
CA ARG A 17 -18.50 23.16 -22.35
C ARG A 17 -17.67 24.01 -21.40
N SER A 18 -17.76 25.33 -21.47
CA SER A 18 -17.01 26.24 -20.60
C SER A 18 -17.28 25.92 -19.12
N VAL A 19 -18.56 25.85 -18.76
CA VAL A 19 -18.96 25.54 -17.37
C VAL A 19 -18.42 24.20 -16.91
N ARG A 20 -18.53 23.15 -17.73
CA ARG A 20 -18.02 21.81 -17.38
C ARG A 20 -16.52 21.75 -17.26
N ILE A 21 -15.78 22.51 -18.09
CA ILE A 21 -14.32 22.60 -18.02
C ILE A 21 -13.88 23.29 -16.73
N ASP A 22 -14.52 24.42 -16.40
CA ASP A 22 -14.22 25.16 -15.17
C ASP A 22 -14.52 24.32 -13.92
N ASP A 23 -15.64 23.58 -13.92
CA ASP A 23 -15.97 22.64 -12.85
C ASP A 23 -14.92 21.53 -12.74
N ALA A 24 -14.51 20.93 -13.87
CA ALA A 24 -13.50 19.88 -13.86
C ALA A 24 -12.13 20.38 -13.39
N LEU A 25 -11.72 21.59 -13.81
CA LEU A 25 -10.48 22.22 -13.33
C LEU A 25 -10.53 22.53 -11.83
N ARG A 26 -11.68 22.99 -11.33
CA ARG A 26 -11.88 23.22 -9.89
C ARG A 26 -11.77 21.93 -9.08
N MET A 27 -12.40 20.83 -9.55
CA MET A 27 -12.32 19.53 -8.88
C MET A 27 -10.88 19.04 -8.69
N VAL A 28 -10.00 19.33 -9.64
CA VAL A 28 -8.58 18.92 -9.60
C VAL A 28 -7.64 20.04 -9.12
N ARG A 29 -8.17 21.11 -8.52
CA ARG A 29 -7.41 22.27 -7.99
C ARG A 29 -6.47 22.90 -9.01
N LEU A 30 -6.98 23.11 -10.23
CA LEU A 30 -6.28 23.78 -11.33
C LEU A 30 -7.07 24.99 -11.84
N GLU A 31 -7.78 25.71 -10.96
CA GLU A 31 -8.41 26.98 -11.31
C GLU A 31 -7.39 27.96 -11.89
N GLY A 32 -7.76 28.62 -12.98
CA GLY A 32 -6.88 29.57 -13.68
C GLY A 32 -5.81 28.95 -14.57
N PHE A 33 -5.75 27.61 -14.70
CA PHE A 33 -4.78 26.93 -15.57
C PHE A 33 -5.35 26.59 -16.95
N GLY A 34 -6.57 27.02 -17.27
CA GLY A 34 -7.26 26.66 -18.51
C GLY A 34 -6.53 27.02 -19.79
N ASP A 35 -5.76 28.11 -19.79
CA ASP A 35 -5.01 28.62 -20.96
C ASP A 35 -3.57 28.11 -21.04
N ARG A 36 -3.08 27.42 -20.02
CA ARG A 36 -1.70 26.89 -20.02
C ARG A 36 -1.54 25.70 -20.96
N ARG A 37 -0.38 25.67 -21.62
CA ARG A 37 0.01 24.53 -22.46
C ARG A 37 0.58 23.39 -21.59
N PRO A 38 0.47 22.12 -22.03
CA PRO A 38 1.00 20.99 -21.28
C PRO A 38 2.48 21.09 -20.92
N ALA A 39 3.30 21.74 -21.77
CA ALA A 39 4.73 21.99 -21.53
C ALA A 39 5.00 22.97 -20.36
N GLU A 40 4.03 23.77 -20.00
CA GLU A 40 4.12 24.77 -18.91
C GLU A 40 3.64 24.20 -17.56
N LEU A 41 3.29 22.91 -17.53
CA LEU A 41 2.77 22.23 -16.37
C LEU A 41 3.79 21.29 -15.75
N SER A 42 3.81 21.21 -14.41
CA SER A 42 4.57 20.19 -13.69
C SER A 42 4.04 18.78 -13.97
N GLY A 43 4.77 17.71 -13.56
CA GLY A 43 4.32 16.33 -13.69
C GLY A 43 2.95 16.09 -13.04
N GLY A 44 2.80 16.49 -11.77
CA GLY A 44 1.53 16.37 -11.05
C GLY A 44 0.40 17.21 -11.67
N GLN A 45 0.71 18.43 -12.16
CA GLN A 45 -0.31 19.24 -12.86
C GLN A 45 -0.78 18.58 -14.17
N ARG A 46 0.13 17.98 -14.95
CA ARG A 46 -0.26 17.22 -16.15
C ARG A 46 -1.18 16.06 -15.81
N GLN A 47 -0.91 15.36 -14.72
CA GLN A 47 -1.74 14.25 -14.26
C GLN A 47 -3.14 14.71 -13.83
N ARG A 48 -3.22 15.82 -13.10
CA ARG A 48 -4.52 16.45 -12.76
C ARG A 48 -5.30 16.89 -14.01
N VAL A 49 -4.64 17.38 -15.03
CA VAL A 49 -5.28 17.68 -16.32
C VAL A 49 -5.82 16.42 -16.99
N ALA A 50 -5.07 15.31 -16.95
CA ALA A 50 -5.56 14.03 -17.47
C ALA A 50 -6.80 13.54 -16.71
N LEU A 51 -6.82 13.70 -15.38
CA LEU A 51 -7.97 13.40 -14.53
C LEU A 51 -9.16 14.29 -14.87
N ALA A 52 -8.97 15.62 -14.99
CA ALA A 52 -10.01 16.55 -15.38
C ALA A 52 -10.61 16.21 -16.76
N ARG A 53 -9.76 15.80 -17.71
CA ARG A 53 -10.18 15.34 -19.04
C ARG A 53 -11.10 14.11 -18.98
N ALA A 54 -10.86 13.21 -18.03
CA ALA A 54 -11.73 12.06 -17.84
C ALA A 54 -13.04 12.45 -17.14
N LEU A 55 -12.97 13.25 -16.09
CA LEU A 55 -14.11 13.67 -15.26
C LEU A 55 -15.07 14.61 -15.96
N VAL A 56 -14.61 15.47 -16.88
CA VAL A 56 -15.45 16.44 -17.61
C VAL A 56 -16.61 15.77 -18.36
N ASN A 57 -16.44 14.50 -18.74
CA ASN A 57 -17.46 13.69 -19.40
C ASN A 57 -18.52 13.13 -18.45
N ARG A 58 -18.41 13.37 -17.14
CA ARG A 58 -19.29 12.86 -16.08
C ARG A 58 -19.50 11.34 -16.21
N PRO A 59 -18.43 10.53 -16.17
CA PRO A 59 -18.53 9.09 -16.28
C PRO A 59 -19.17 8.51 -15.01
N ARG A 60 -19.75 7.30 -15.11
CA ARG A 60 -20.21 6.55 -13.93
C ARG A 60 -19.07 5.73 -13.29
N VAL A 61 -18.07 5.39 -14.07
CA VAL A 61 -16.89 4.65 -13.65
C VAL A 61 -15.66 5.29 -14.27
N LEU A 62 -14.61 5.51 -13.49
CA LEU A 62 -13.30 5.99 -13.92
C LEU A 62 -12.27 4.88 -13.78
N LEU A 63 -11.58 4.58 -14.88
CA LEU A 63 -10.48 3.62 -14.92
C LEU A 63 -9.15 4.37 -14.88
N LEU A 64 -8.29 4.01 -13.94
CA LEU A 64 -6.98 4.60 -13.75
C LEU A 64 -5.92 3.49 -13.77
N ASP A 65 -5.09 3.51 -14.80
CA ASP A 65 -4.02 2.54 -15.00
C ASP A 65 -2.70 3.16 -14.55
N GLU A 66 -2.13 2.64 -13.47
CA GLU A 66 -0.91 3.12 -12.80
C GLU A 66 -0.86 4.65 -12.63
N PRO A 67 -1.91 5.28 -12.04
CA PRO A 67 -2.05 6.74 -12.08
C PRO A 67 -0.93 7.50 -11.37
N LEU A 68 -0.17 6.86 -10.47
CA LEU A 68 0.88 7.50 -9.67
C LEU A 68 2.29 6.96 -9.96
N GLY A 69 2.43 5.97 -10.85
CA GLY A 69 3.68 5.25 -11.08
C GLY A 69 4.85 6.12 -11.57
N ALA A 70 4.58 7.25 -12.24
CA ALA A 70 5.62 8.15 -12.75
C ALA A 70 6.04 9.28 -11.78
N LEU A 71 5.51 9.28 -10.55
CA LEU A 71 5.76 10.33 -9.55
C LEU A 71 6.84 9.90 -8.55
N ASP A 72 7.60 10.87 -8.03
CA ASP A 72 8.45 10.66 -6.87
C ASP A 72 7.62 10.38 -5.61
N LEU A 73 8.25 9.82 -4.57
CA LEU A 73 7.57 9.35 -3.36
C LEU A 73 6.72 10.45 -2.73
N LYS A 74 7.29 11.64 -2.50
CA LYS A 74 6.58 12.72 -1.82
C LYS A 74 5.36 13.20 -2.59
N LEU A 75 5.51 13.39 -3.90
CA LEU A 75 4.42 13.82 -4.77
C LEU A 75 3.35 12.71 -4.90
N ARG A 76 3.75 11.44 -4.85
CA ARG A 76 2.85 10.29 -4.86
C ARG A 76 1.95 10.29 -3.64
N GLU A 77 2.52 10.43 -2.43
CA GLU A 77 1.75 10.51 -1.18
C GLU A 77 0.74 11.67 -1.19
N GLU A 78 1.17 12.86 -1.63
CA GLU A 78 0.28 14.01 -1.79
C GLU A 78 -0.87 13.73 -2.76
N MET A 79 -0.58 13.09 -3.88
CA MET A 79 -1.56 12.76 -4.92
C MET A 79 -2.51 11.64 -4.51
N GLN A 80 -2.10 10.68 -3.69
CA GLN A 80 -2.98 9.64 -3.12
C GLN A 80 -4.10 10.29 -2.30
N ILE A 81 -3.74 11.18 -1.37
CA ILE A 81 -4.71 11.90 -0.53
C ILE A 81 -5.67 12.70 -1.39
N GLU A 82 -5.14 13.38 -2.40
CA GLU A 82 -5.95 14.22 -3.29
C GLU A 82 -6.91 13.40 -4.15
N LEU A 83 -6.44 12.31 -4.76
CA LEU A 83 -7.29 11.43 -5.57
C LEU A 83 -8.42 10.79 -4.74
N LYS A 84 -8.11 10.39 -3.50
CA LYS A 84 -9.14 9.88 -2.58
C LYS A 84 -10.19 10.97 -2.26
N GLY A 85 -9.75 12.21 -2.03
CA GLY A 85 -10.63 13.36 -1.83
C GLY A 85 -11.53 13.64 -3.04
N ILE A 86 -10.98 13.61 -4.25
CA ILE A 86 -11.71 13.78 -5.48
C ILE A 86 -12.74 12.64 -5.66
N GLN A 87 -12.34 11.40 -5.41
CA GLN A 87 -13.24 10.24 -5.51
C GLN A 87 -14.45 10.40 -4.58
N GLN A 88 -14.23 10.82 -3.34
CA GLN A 88 -15.30 11.07 -2.38
C GLN A 88 -16.22 12.23 -2.81
N GLN A 89 -15.64 13.31 -3.33
CA GLN A 89 -16.40 14.50 -3.78
C GLN A 89 -17.25 14.21 -5.01
N VAL A 90 -16.73 13.45 -5.96
CA VAL A 90 -17.41 13.14 -7.23
C VAL A 90 -18.45 12.02 -7.06
N GLY A 91 -18.26 11.12 -6.09
CA GLY A 91 -19.21 10.06 -5.77
C GLY A 91 -19.40 9.00 -6.85
N ILE A 92 -18.40 8.80 -7.73
CA ILE A 92 -18.42 7.77 -8.77
C ILE A 92 -17.46 6.61 -8.42
N THR A 93 -17.63 5.48 -9.08
CA THR A 93 -16.72 4.35 -8.90
C THR A 93 -15.38 4.61 -9.59
N PHE A 94 -14.28 4.50 -8.84
CA PHE A 94 -12.91 4.50 -9.37
C PHE A 94 -12.39 3.06 -9.37
N ILE A 95 -11.76 2.66 -10.45
CA ILE A 95 -11.02 1.39 -10.54
C ILE A 95 -9.56 1.75 -10.81
N TYR A 96 -8.71 1.45 -9.84
CA TYR A 96 -7.26 1.64 -9.95
C TYR A 96 -6.60 0.32 -10.32
N VAL A 97 -5.71 0.36 -11.28
CA VAL A 97 -4.74 -0.71 -11.53
C VAL A 97 -3.39 -0.20 -11.04
N THR A 98 -2.79 -0.91 -10.12
CA THR A 98 -1.47 -0.56 -9.56
C THR A 98 -0.69 -1.80 -9.20
N HIS A 99 0.62 -1.72 -9.24
CA HIS A 99 1.54 -2.70 -8.66
C HIS A 99 2.09 -2.23 -7.30
N ASP A 100 1.74 -1.02 -6.88
CA ASP A 100 2.13 -0.46 -5.59
C ASP A 100 1.11 -0.87 -4.52
N GLN A 101 1.63 -1.57 -3.51
CA GLN A 101 0.82 -2.14 -2.42
C GLN A 101 0.28 -1.05 -1.49
N GLU A 102 1.08 0.00 -1.25
CA GLU A 102 0.67 1.12 -0.40
C GLU A 102 -0.47 1.90 -1.06
N GLU A 103 -0.41 2.12 -2.37
CA GLU A 103 -1.52 2.71 -3.12
C GLU A 103 -2.80 1.90 -2.97
N ALA A 104 -2.71 0.58 -3.16
CA ALA A 104 -3.86 -0.30 -3.05
C ALA A 104 -4.48 -0.25 -1.65
N LEU A 105 -3.66 -0.31 -0.58
CA LEU A 105 -4.13 -0.32 0.81
C LEU A 105 -4.72 1.02 1.25
N THR A 106 -4.14 2.16 0.80
CA THR A 106 -4.53 3.50 1.28
C THR A 106 -5.73 4.09 0.52
N MET A 107 -5.84 3.79 -0.78
CA MET A 107 -6.82 4.46 -1.63
C MET A 107 -8.11 3.66 -1.84
N SER A 108 -8.06 2.33 -1.74
CA SER A 108 -9.16 1.47 -2.14
C SER A 108 -10.15 1.21 -1.00
N ASP A 109 -11.42 1.05 -1.34
CA ASP A 109 -12.46 0.52 -0.44
C ASP A 109 -12.50 -1.03 -0.55
N ARG A 110 -12.09 -1.56 -1.71
CA ARG A 110 -11.92 -2.99 -1.98
C ARG A 110 -10.74 -3.22 -2.90
N ILE A 111 -10.01 -4.29 -2.64
CA ILE A 111 -8.84 -4.73 -3.42
C ILE A 111 -9.13 -6.08 -4.05
N ALA A 112 -8.79 -6.24 -5.32
CA ALA A 112 -8.72 -7.52 -6.01
C ALA A 112 -7.26 -7.86 -6.31
N VAL A 113 -6.76 -8.94 -5.73
CA VAL A 113 -5.38 -9.42 -5.98
C VAL A 113 -5.39 -10.40 -7.13
N PHE A 114 -4.65 -10.06 -8.19
CA PHE A 114 -4.51 -10.89 -9.39
C PHE A 114 -3.23 -11.72 -9.35
N ASN A 115 -3.35 -12.97 -9.78
CA ASN A 115 -2.21 -13.86 -10.00
C ASN A 115 -2.44 -14.68 -11.25
N ARG A 116 -1.52 -14.63 -12.21
CA ARG A 116 -1.56 -15.41 -13.47
C ARG A 116 -2.92 -15.37 -14.20
N GLY A 117 -3.54 -14.20 -14.24
CA GLY A 117 -4.80 -13.98 -14.94
C GLY A 117 -6.06 -14.38 -14.16
N THR A 118 -5.92 -14.83 -12.91
CA THR A 118 -7.04 -15.16 -12.00
C THR A 118 -7.05 -14.24 -10.79
N ILE A 119 -8.23 -14.06 -10.19
CA ILE A 119 -8.38 -13.34 -8.94
C ILE A 119 -8.17 -14.33 -7.78
N GLU A 120 -7.13 -14.09 -6.99
CA GLU A 120 -6.81 -14.89 -5.78
C GLU A 120 -7.70 -14.52 -4.60
N GLN A 121 -7.95 -13.23 -4.41
CA GLN A 121 -8.78 -12.73 -3.32
C GLN A 121 -9.36 -11.36 -3.68
N VAL A 122 -10.58 -11.11 -3.16
CA VAL A 122 -11.22 -9.78 -3.16
C VAL A 122 -11.71 -9.50 -1.75
N GLY A 123 -11.33 -8.35 -1.21
CA GLY A 123 -11.72 -7.95 0.14
C GLY A 123 -11.46 -6.48 0.42
N THR A 124 -11.72 -6.03 1.64
CA THR A 124 -11.26 -4.73 2.11
C THR A 124 -9.74 -4.73 2.27
N PRO A 125 -9.07 -3.57 2.31
CA PRO A 125 -7.64 -3.50 2.62
C PRO A 125 -7.26 -4.29 3.88
N ALA A 126 -8.06 -4.20 4.94
CA ALA A 126 -7.84 -4.94 6.17
C ALA A 126 -7.96 -6.46 5.96
N ASP A 127 -8.97 -6.94 5.23
CA ASP A 127 -9.12 -8.38 4.95
C ASP A 127 -7.92 -8.92 4.16
N ILE A 128 -7.46 -8.19 3.14
CA ILE A 128 -6.32 -8.61 2.31
C ILE A 128 -5.03 -8.65 3.13
N TYR A 129 -4.84 -7.69 4.04
CA TYR A 129 -3.62 -7.59 4.84
C TYR A 129 -3.61 -8.56 6.02
N GLU A 130 -4.72 -8.62 6.78
CA GLU A 130 -4.81 -9.40 8.03
C GLU A 130 -5.19 -10.87 7.80
N HIS A 131 -6.02 -11.13 6.78
CA HIS A 131 -6.60 -12.44 6.48
C HIS A 131 -6.34 -12.87 5.04
N PRO A 132 -5.06 -12.98 4.61
CA PRO A 132 -4.72 -13.41 3.26
C PRO A 132 -5.19 -14.85 3.03
N ALA A 133 -5.93 -15.06 1.93
CA ALA A 133 -6.50 -16.38 1.60
C ALA A 133 -5.42 -17.40 1.16
N THR A 134 -4.29 -16.91 0.63
CA THR A 134 -3.19 -17.76 0.13
C THR A 134 -1.84 -17.20 0.55
N ALA A 135 -0.81 -18.06 0.54
CA ALA A 135 0.58 -17.63 0.75
C ALA A 135 1.03 -16.60 -0.29
N PHE A 136 0.47 -16.65 -1.51
CA PHE A 136 0.73 -15.66 -2.54
C PHE A 136 0.23 -14.27 -2.10
N VAL A 137 -1.03 -14.16 -1.66
CA VAL A 137 -1.61 -12.90 -1.20
C VAL A 137 -0.83 -12.36 0.01
N ALA A 138 -0.48 -13.23 0.96
CA ALA A 138 0.31 -12.85 2.14
C ALA A 138 1.66 -12.22 1.78
N GLY A 139 2.38 -12.82 0.81
CA GLY A 139 3.68 -12.33 0.35
C GLY A 139 3.60 -11.18 -0.66
N PHE A 140 2.45 -11.03 -1.35
CA PHE A 140 2.23 -9.95 -2.31
C PHE A 140 1.90 -8.63 -1.62
N VAL A 141 1.15 -8.65 -0.52
CA VAL A 141 0.76 -7.43 0.21
C VAL A 141 1.63 -7.28 1.46
N GLY A 142 2.81 -6.68 1.30
CA GLY A 142 3.79 -6.48 2.36
C GLY A 142 4.63 -7.71 2.70
N THR A 143 5.56 -7.53 3.61
CA THR A 143 6.37 -8.62 4.16
C THR A 143 5.51 -9.50 5.06
N SER A 144 5.60 -10.83 4.91
CA SER A 144 4.91 -11.78 5.77
C SER A 144 5.84 -12.94 6.12
N ASN A 145 5.85 -13.34 7.37
CA ASN A 145 6.49 -14.58 7.80
C ASN A 145 5.60 -15.76 7.47
N LEU A 146 6.16 -16.79 6.87
CA LEU A 146 5.44 -18.00 6.51
C LEU A 146 5.92 -19.15 7.42
N LEU A 147 5.05 -19.61 8.29
CA LEU A 147 5.28 -20.77 9.13
C LEU A 147 4.68 -22.01 8.46
N THR A 148 5.51 -23.00 8.14
CA THR A 148 5.07 -24.22 7.46
C THR A 148 5.71 -25.45 8.09
N GLY A 149 5.12 -26.62 7.85
CA GLY A 149 5.71 -27.91 8.22
C GLY A 149 6.07 -28.03 9.70
N ASP A 150 7.33 -28.40 9.96
CA ASP A 150 7.83 -28.63 11.32
C ASP A 150 7.99 -27.35 12.14
N THR A 151 8.31 -26.23 11.48
CA THR A 151 8.36 -24.92 12.15
C THR A 151 6.97 -24.51 12.66
N ALA A 152 5.93 -24.67 11.85
CA ALA A 152 4.55 -24.41 12.30
C ALA A 152 4.15 -25.31 13.47
N ARG A 153 4.51 -26.60 13.41
CA ARG A 153 4.21 -27.54 14.49
C ARG A 153 4.97 -27.19 15.78
N ALA A 154 6.22 -26.79 15.68
CA ALA A 154 7.04 -26.43 16.84
C ALA A 154 6.60 -25.12 17.50
N VAL A 155 6.20 -24.11 16.72
CA VAL A 155 5.81 -22.78 17.23
C VAL A 155 4.35 -22.74 17.64
N LEU A 156 3.44 -23.31 16.82
CA LEU A 156 1.99 -23.21 16.99
C LEU A 156 1.33 -24.47 17.56
N GLY A 157 2.10 -25.55 17.77
CA GLY A 157 1.59 -26.85 18.23
C GLY A 157 0.74 -27.61 17.19
N ARG A 158 0.62 -27.11 15.96
CA ARG A 158 -0.23 -27.67 14.90
C ARG A 158 0.43 -27.56 13.52
N ALA A 159 0.20 -28.58 12.69
CA ALA A 159 0.67 -28.56 11.30
C ALA A 159 -0.25 -27.65 10.44
N GLY A 160 0.35 -27.06 9.40
CA GLY A 160 -0.36 -26.20 8.46
C GLY A 160 0.57 -25.16 7.85
N THR A 161 -0.06 -24.24 7.12
CA THR A 161 0.61 -23.04 6.60
C THR A 161 -0.05 -21.84 7.25
N TYR A 162 0.74 -21.07 7.96
CA TYR A 162 0.31 -19.90 8.70
C TYR A 162 1.16 -18.69 8.32
N THR A 163 0.58 -17.52 8.40
CA THR A 163 1.29 -16.28 8.17
C THR A 163 1.20 -15.40 9.41
N VAL A 164 2.27 -14.67 9.68
CA VAL A 164 2.30 -13.64 10.71
C VAL A 164 3.06 -12.42 10.19
N ARG A 165 2.52 -11.25 10.41
CA ARG A 165 3.18 -10.01 10.02
C ARG A 165 4.35 -9.70 10.93
N PRO A 166 5.49 -9.18 10.38
CA PRO A 166 6.69 -8.89 11.17
C PRO A 166 6.45 -7.94 12.35
N GLU A 167 5.56 -6.96 12.20
CA GLU A 167 5.20 -5.98 13.21
C GLU A 167 4.26 -6.52 14.31
N LYS A 168 3.73 -7.73 14.11
CA LYS A 168 2.90 -8.43 15.12
C LYS A 168 3.69 -9.39 15.97
N ILE A 169 4.99 -9.51 15.75
CA ILE A 169 5.90 -10.32 16.56
C ILE A 169 6.64 -9.39 17.50
N ARG A 170 6.52 -9.66 18.81
CA ARG A 170 7.29 -8.96 19.84
C ARG A 170 8.65 -9.62 20.04
N LEU A 171 9.70 -8.83 20.09
CA LEU A 171 11.03 -9.29 20.45
C LEU A 171 11.26 -9.10 21.95
N ALA A 172 11.64 -10.16 22.64
CA ALA A 172 11.86 -10.14 24.08
C ALA A 172 13.21 -10.82 24.44
N GLU A 173 13.64 -10.64 25.68
CA GLU A 173 14.80 -11.38 26.18
C GLU A 173 14.49 -12.87 26.25
N ARG A 174 15.50 -13.71 25.94
CA ARG A 174 15.33 -15.17 25.95
C ARG A 174 14.81 -15.70 27.30
N SER A 175 15.21 -15.06 28.40
CA SER A 175 14.83 -15.43 29.78
C SER A 175 13.43 -15.00 30.16
N GLU A 176 12.81 -14.08 29.40
CA GLU A 176 11.47 -13.58 29.68
C GLU A 176 10.44 -14.71 29.47
N ALA A 177 9.56 -14.90 30.45
CA ALA A 177 8.50 -15.90 30.33
C ALA A 177 7.48 -15.50 29.27
N ALA A 178 6.98 -16.48 28.50
CA ALA A 178 5.83 -16.23 27.62
C ALA A 178 4.61 -15.85 28.48
N THR A 179 3.91 -14.81 28.09
CA THR A 179 2.73 -14.30 28.79
C THR A 179 1.44 -14.76 28.12
N GLY A 180 0.57 -15.42 28.89
CA GLY A 180 -0.79 -15.74 28.45
C GLY A 180 -0.89 -16.87 27.42
N GLU A 181 -1.89 -16.74 26.51
CA GLU A 181 -2.19 -17.70 25.44
C GLU A 181 -1.33 -17.49 24.17
N GLU A 182 -0.29 -16.66 24.25
CA GLU A 182 0.54 -16.31 23.11
C GLU A 182 1.46 -17.47 22.72
N HIS A 183 1.59 -17.72 21.42
CA HIS A 183 2.60 -18.61 20.89
C HIS A 183 3.98 -17.96 21.01
N SER A 184 5.01 -18.72 21.35
CA SER A 184 6.36 -18.20 21.44
C SER A 184 7.39 -19.13 20.79
N ALA A 185 8.46 -18.54 20.30
CA ALA A 185 9.61 -19.27 19.75
C ALA A 185 10.92 -18.72 20.31
N LEU A 186 11.94 -19.56 20.37
CA LEU A 186 13.30 -19.16 20.74
C LEU A 186 14.16 -19.09 19.49
N GLY A 187 15.11 -18.15 19.48
CA GLY A 187 16.02 -18.00 18.36
C GLY A 187 17.17 -17.04 18.68
N SER A 188 17.91 -16.69 17.64
CA SER A 188 18.98 -15.70 17.72
C SER A 188 18.90 -14.69 16.56
N VAL A 189 19.26 -13.45 16.85
CA VAL A 189 19.30 -12.37 15.85
C VAL A 189 20.44 -12.63 14.87
N ARG A 190 20.12 -13.01 13.64
CA ARG A 190 21.09 -13.21 12.57
C ARG A 190 21.60 -11.90 11.99
N SER A 191 20.68 -10.98 11.71
CA SER A 191 21.04 -9.67 11.19
C SER A 191 20.02 -8.59 11.58
N VAL A 192 20.47 -7.36 11.55
CA VAL A 192 19.70 -6.18 11.89
C VAL A 192 19.77 -5.18 10.73
N VAL A 193 18.62 -4.65 10.30
CA VAL A 193 18.52 -3.62 9.27
C VAL A 193 17.79 -2.42 9.87
N TYR A 194 18.52 -1.33 10.06
CA TYR A 194 17.96 -0.08 10.53
C TYR A 194 17.39 0.72 9.36
N LEU A 195 16.09 1.04 9.40
CA LEU A 195 15.36 1.73 8.33
C LEU A 195 14.98 3.18 8.69
N GLY A 196 15.48 3.68 9.81
CA GLY A 196 15.12 5.00 10.34
C GLY A 196 13.95 4.90 11.31
N PRO A 197 12.68 5.02 10.88
CA PRO A 197 11.53 4.90 11.79
C PRO A 197 11.38 3.51 12.40
N ASP A 198 11.83 2.48 11.71
CA ASP A 198 11.71 1.09 12.11
C ASP A 198 13.07 0.37 12.07
N THR A 199 13.20 -0.70 12.86
CA THR A 199 14.30 -1.66 12.77
C THR A 199 13.74 -3.04 12.42
N ARG A 200 14.35 -3.68 11.44
CA ARG A 200 14.02 -5.04 11.02
C ARG A 200 15.07 -6.01 11.51
N TYR A 201 14.64 -7.01 12.25
CA TYR A 201 15.47 -8.10 12.76
C TYR A 201 15.18 -9.38 11.95
N ILE A 202 16.22 -10.06 11.49
CA ILE A 202 16.11 -11.40 10.91
C ILE A 202 16.56 -12.39 11.98
N ILE A 203 15.65 -13.25 12.39
CA ILE A 203 15.83 -14.19 13.50
C ILE A 203 15.93 -15.59 12.92
N THR A 204 17.02 -16.31 13.27
CA THR A 204 17.11 -17.74 13.04
C THR A 204 16.51 -18.47 14.26
N LEU A 205 15.50 -19.28 14.02
CA LEU A 205 14.80 -20.03 15.08
C LEU A 205 15.61 -21.26 15.52
N ASP A 206 15.59 -21.59 16.81
CA ASP A 206 16.23 -22.79 17.35
C ASP A 206 15.63 -24.10 16.78
N VAL A 207 14.35 -24.04 16.39
CA VAL A 207 13.59 -25.15 15.74
C VAL A 207 13.80 -25.21 14.23
N GLY A 208 14.63 -24.34 13.68
CA GLY A 208 14.86 -24.21 12.24
C GLY A 208 13.91 -23.21 11.57
N GLY A 209 14.40 -22.63 10.47
CA GLY A 209 13.71 -21.54 9.74
C GLY A 209 14.10 -20.17 10.23
N GLU A 210 13.53 -19.16 9.57
CA GLU A 210 13.80 -17.75 9.86
C GLU A 210 12.49 -16.98 9.96
N LEU A 211 12.46 -15.99 10.85
CA LEU A 211 11.40 -15.01 10.96
C LEU A 211 11.97 -13.60 10.87
N VAL A 212 11.18 -12.71 10.32
CA VAL A 212 11.43 -11.27 10.31
C VAL A 212 10.58 -10.63 11.40
N VAL A 213 11.18 -9.79 12.22
CA VAL A 213 10.48 -8.95 13.22
C VAL A 213 10.73 -7.51 12.85
N THR A 214 9.70 -6.65 12.94
CA THR A 214 9.82 -5.23 12.71
C THR A 214 9.36 -4.48 13.97
N GLU A 215 10.24 -3.66 14.52
CA GLU A 215 9.94 -2.82 15.69
C GLU A 215 10.10 -1.34 15.34
N GLN A 216 9.18 -0.52 15.84
CA GLN A 216 9.29 0.94 15.70
C GLN A 216 10.38 1.51 16.60
N ASN A 217 11.20 2.40 16.06
CA ASN A 217 12.31 3.04 16.76
C ASN A 217 11.83 4.23 17.62
N LEU A 218 10.92 3.97 18.57
CA LEU A 218 10.38 5.03 19.45
C LEU A 218 11.42 5.58 20.44
N ARG A 219 12.36 4.75 20.88
CA ARG A 219 13.37 5.08 21.90
C ARG A 219 14.75 4.51 21.61
N THR A 220 14.84 3.60 20.68
CA THR A 220 16.08 2.86 20.37
C THR A 220 16.93 3.64 19.36
N SER A 221 18.17 3.90 19.68
CA SER A 221 19.11 4.49 18.74
C SER A 221 19.59 3.46 17.71
N SER A 222 20.04 3.93 16.53
CA SER A 222 20.62 3.03 15.50
C SER A 222 21.77 2.17 16.02
N MET A 223 22.61 2.75 16.87
CA MET A 223 23.75 2.03 17.48
C MET A 223 23.28 0.90 18.39
N GLU A 224 22.26 1.16 19.20
CA GLU A 224 21.68 0.18 20.11
C GLU A 224 20.98 -0.96 19.37
N ALA A 225 20.22 -0.64 18.32
CA ALA A 225 19.60 -1.64 17.46
C ALA A 225 20.66 -2.58 16.83
N LEU A 226 21.74 -2.03 16.28
CA LEU A 226 22.79 -2.80 15.62
C LEU A 226 23.57 -3.73 16.60
N THR A 227 23.64 -3.41 17.89
CA THR A 227 24.27 -4.28 18.89
C THR A 227 23.45 -5.55 19.22
N ALA A 228 22.22 -5.63 18.74
CA ALA A 228 21.38 -6.81 18.96
C ALA A 228 21.82 -8.03 18.14
N GLN A 229 22.68 -7.88 17.13
CA GLN A 229 23.16 -9.01 16.33
C GLN A 229 23.87 -10.07 17.17
N GLY A 230 23.50 -11.33 16.97
CA GLY A 230 23.99 -12.47 17.76
C GLY A 230 23.26 -12.69 19.10
N ARG A 231 22.39 -11.77 19.51
CA ARG A 231 21.63 -11.89 20.76
C ARG A 231 20.63 -13.04 20.69
N ALA A 232 20.57 -13.83 21.75
CA ALA A 232 19.52 -14.84 21.92
C ALA A 232 18.22 -14.20 22.39
N VAL A 233 17.11 -14.53 21.73
CA VAL A 233 15.84 -13.84 21.90
C VAL A 233 14.66 -14.80 22.03
N ARG A 234 13.54 -14.30 22.53
CA ARG A 234 12.20 -14.88 22.47
C ARG A 234 11.33 -14.03 21.57
N LEU A 235 10.49 -14.68 20.80
CA LEU A 235 9.49 -14.09 19.91
C LEU A 235 8.09 -14.41 20.40
#